data_08e7325a3678f670809193c660438e40
#
_entry.id   08e7325a3678f670809193c660438e40
#
_cell.length_a   1.000
_cell.length_b   1.000
_cell.length_c   1.000
_cell.angle_alpha   90.00
_cell.angle_beta   90.00
_cell.angle_gamma   90.00
#
_symmetry.space_group_name_H-M   'P 1'
#
loop_
_entity.id
_entity.type
_entity.pdbx_description
1 polymer ?
#
loop_
_entity_poly.entity_id
_entity_poly.type
_entity_poly.pdbx_seq_one_letter_code
_entity_poly.pdbx_strand_id
1 'polypeptide(L)'
;MGMFCYQCQETAGGKGCTVRGVCGKNEEVAKLQDLLIYTLKGISQIVVSGKLDVKNLDNANYQVLNSLFMTITNASFNADYIINQIKKMLSIRDDLKKSVTIENSHDAVIFTADTKEVMLEKAVNIGVLSTENEDVRSLREMIIYGLKGMAAYTEHATNIGKENTEINAFIYEALAATLDDSLSADDLVALTLKTGEYGVKAMALLDEANTSKYGNPEITSVNIGVRNNPAILISGHDLTDLEQLLEQTKGTGVDVYTHSEMLPAHYYPAFKKYDNFVGNYGNAWWKQLEEFETFKGAILFTTNCIVPPKSEEIRNRIFTTGSCGYPECKHIEADENGKKDFSEVIELAKKLPSPQEIETGSIVGGFAHNQVFALADKVVEAVKSGAVKNFFVMAGCDGRMKSRSYYTEFAEKLPKDTIILTAGCAKYRYNKLNLGDIGGIPRVLDAGQCNDSYSLAVIALKLKEVFGLDDVNKLPIAYNIAWYEQKAVIVLLALLYLGVKNIHLGPTLPGFLSPNVAKVLVEKFGIAGIGEVDSDIELFMS
;
A
#
# COMPACT_ATOMS: atom_id res chain seq x y z
N MET A 1 29.35 -7.14 -4.32
CA MET A 1 28.09 -7.90 -4.22
C MET A 1 27.13 -7.31 -5.25
N GLY A 2 26.30 -8.12 -5.90
CA GLY A 2 25.29 -7.64 -6.85
C GLY A 2 24.27 -6.69 -6.19
N MET A 3 23.09 -7.15 -5.87
CA MET A 3 22.08 -6.41 -5.10
C MET A 3 21.74 -7.18 -3.82
N PHE A 4 21.06 -6.51 -2.90
CA PHE A 4 20.33 -7.17 -1.82
C PHE A 4 18.98 -6.48 -1.58
N CYS A 5 17.90 -7.26 -1.52
CA CYS A 5 16.57 -6.72 -1.24
C CYS A 5 15.68 -7.80 -0.64
N TYR A 6 15.09 -7.55 0.53
CA TYR A 6 14.17 -8.48 1.20
C TYR A 6 12.89 -7.80 1.72
N GLN A 7 12.54 -6.64 1.13
CA GLN A 7 11.46 -5.79 1.62
C GLN A 7 10.04 -6.33 1.37
N CYS A 8 9.85 -7.36 0.53
CA CYS A 8 8.53 -7.92 0.20
C CYS A 8 8.41 -9.40 0.56
N GLN A 9 7.17 -9.88 0.61
CA GLN A 9 6.86 -11.27 0.97
C GLN A 9 7.42 -12.28 -0.04
N GLU A 10 7.48 -11.93 -1.34
CA GLU A 10 8.01 -12.81 -2.40
C GLU A 10 9.54 -12.78 -2.53
N THR A 11 10.25 -12.22 -1.54
CA THR A 11 11.72 -12.19 -1.60
C THR A 11 12.31 -13.58 -1.76
N ALA A 12 13.36 -13.71 -2.54
CA ALA A 12 13.94 -15.01 -2.92
C ALA A 12 14.27 -15.88 -1.70
N GLY A 13 13.64 -17.05 -1.64
CA GLY A 13 13.81 -18.03 -0.55
C GLY A 13 13.43 -17.52 0.84
N GLY A 14 12.68 -16.41 0.95
CA GLY A 14 12.38 -15.76 2.23
C GLY A 14 13.61 -15.10 2.90
N LYS A 15 14.73 -14.97 2.19
CA LYS A 15 16.01 -14.48 2.73
C LYS A 15 16.56 -13.23 2.08
N GLY A 16 16.26 -13.02 0.79
CA GLY A 16 16.72 -11.87 0.05
C GLY A 16 17.03 -12.15 -1.42
N CYS A 17 16.72 -11.19 -2.28
CA CYS A 17 17.08 -11.19 -3.69
C CYS A 17 18.50 -10.64 -3.85
N THR A 18 19.42 -11.42 -4.42
CA THR A 18 20.84 -11.08 -4.53
C THR A 18 21.34 -10.88 -5.96
N VAL A 19 20.58 -11.35 -6.96
CA VAL A 19 20.90 -11.24 -8.39
C VAL A 19 19.88 -10.36 -9.11
N ARG A 20 18.61 -10.66 -8.92
CA ARG A 20 17.46 -9.93 -9.45
C ARG A 20 16.28 -10.10 -8.49
N GLY A 21 15.47 -9.05 -8.32
CA GLY A 21 14.24 -9.13 -7.55
C GLY A 21 13.25 -10.12 -8.19
N VAL A 22 12.55 -10.92 -7.38
CA VAL A 22 11.43 -11.75 -7.85
C VAL A 22 10.35 -10.89 -8.51
N CYS A 23 10.20 -9.65 -8.06
CA CYS A 23 9.33 -8.63 -8.66
C CYS A 23 9.80 -8.13 -10.05
N GLY A 24 11.03 -8.45 -10.48
CA GLY A 24 11.64 -7.97 -11.72
C GLY A 24 12.66 -6.84 -11.55
N LYS A 25 12.81 -6.28 -10.35
CA LYS A 25 13.79 -5.22 -10.05
C LYS A 25 15.22 -5.72 -10.34
N ASN A 26 15.99 -4.96 -11.10
CA ASN A 26 17.39 -5.25 -11.37
C ASN A 26 18.32 -4.67 -10.31
N GLU A 27 19.62 -4.99 -10.39
CA GLU A 27 20.65 -4.52 -9.46
C GLU A 27 20.77 -2.99 -9.44
N GLU A 28 20.75 -2.35 -10.59
CA GLU A 28 20.87 -0.91 -10.73
C GLU A 28 19.74 -0.18 -9.98
N VAL A 29 18.49 -0.56 -10.24
CA VAL A 29 17.31 0.02 -9.58
C VAL A 29 17.35 -0.23 -8.07
N ALA A 30 17.78 -1.41 -7.61
CA ALA A 30 17.90 -1.70 -6.19
C ALA A 30 18.91 -0.77 -5.50
N LYS A 31 20.10 -0.61 -6.09
CA LYS A 31 21.15 0.29 -5.59
C LYS A 31 20.72 1.77 -5.57
N LEU A 32 20.03 2.22 -6.62
CA LEU A 32 19.52 3.60 -6.68
C LEU A 32 18.41 3.84 -5.65
N GLN A 33 17.56 2.86 -5.38
CA GLN A 33 16.57 2.96 -4.31
C GLN A 33 17.24 3.04 -2.93
N ASP A 34 18.27 2.25 -2.67
CA ASP A 34 19.05 2.33 -1.42
C ASP A 34 19.70 3.71 -1.27
N LEU A 35 20.28 4.27 -2.35
CA LEU A 35 20.87 5.60 -2.34
C LEU A 35 19.82 6.70 -2.11
N LEU A 36 18.63 6.56 -2.70
CA LEU A 36 17.55 7.51 -2.46
C LEU A 36 17.17 7.52 -0.98
N ILE A 37 16.97 6.35 -0.36
CA ILE A 37 16.69 6.25 1.09
C ILE A 37 17.84 6.86 1.91
N TYR A 38 19.09 6.60 1.55
CA TYR A 38 20.26 7.18 2.21
C TYR A 38 20.26 8.72 2.14
N THR A 39 19.89 9.29 1.00
CA THR A 39 19.77 10.73 0.82
C THR A 39 18.66 11.32 1.71
N LEU A 40 17.51 10.62 1.82
CA LEU A 40 16.43 11.03 2.73
C LEU A 40 16.84 11.01 4.20
N LYS A 41 17.63 10.03 4.61
CA LYS A 41 18.20 9.99 5.98
C LYS A 41 19.09 11.20 6.25
N GLY A 42 19.91 11.61 5.26
CA GLY A 42 20.74 12.82 5.36
C GLY A 42 19.91 14.11 5.51
N ILE A 43 18.85 14.26 4.72
CA ILE A 43 17.89 15.36 4.86
C ILE A 43 17.27 15.36 6.25
N SER A 44 16.84 14.19 6.71
CA SER A 44 16.19 14.01 8.00
C SER A 44 17.10 14.41 9.15
N GLN A 45 18.39 14.06 9.09
CA GLN A 45 19.35 14.50 10.08
C GLN A 45 19.50 16.03 10.09
N ILE A 46 19.49 16.70 8.93
CA ILE A 46 19.52 18.17 8.85
C ILE A 46 18.29 18.78 9.52
N VAL A 47 17.11 18.28 9.20
CA VAL A 47 15.84 18.81 9.76
C VAL A 47 15.81 18.65 11.27
N VAL A 48 16.15 17.46 11.79
CA VAL A 48 16.09 17.15 13.22
C VAL A 48 17.19 17.87 13.99
N SER A 49 18.45 17.73 13.58
CA SER A 49 19.59 18.35 14.29
C SER A 49 19.58 19.89 14.17
N GLY A 50 19.14 20.41 13.04
CA GLY A 50 18.96 21.84 12.80
C GLY A 50 17.70 22.43 13.43
N LYS A 51 16.82 21.60 14.00
CA LYS A 51 15.52 22.00 14.59
C LYS A 51 14.69 22.85 13.63
N LEU A 52 14.67 22.47 12.35
CA LEU A 52 13.90 23.19 11.34
C LEU A 52 12.40 23.01 11.58
N ASP A 53 11.65 24.09 11.39
CA ASP A 53 10.19 24.03 11.48
C ASP A 53 9.60 23.33 10.24
N VAL A 54 9.14 22.12 10.41
CA VAL A 54 8.59 21.26 9.35
C VAL A 54 7.40 21.90 8.63
N LYS A 55 6.68 22.83 9.28
CA LYS A 55 5.58 23.59 8.65
C LYS A 55 6.03 24.47 7.50
N ASN A 56 7.30 24.83 7.45
CA ASN A 56 7.87 25.70 6.43
C ASN A 56 8.64 24.92 5.35
N LEU A 57 8.48 23.59 5.30
CA LEU A 57 9.23 22.71 4.42
C LEU A 57 8.34 21.99 3.38
N ASP A 58 7.24 22.60 2.94
CA ASP A 58 6.21 21.97 2.11
C ASP A 58 6.78 21.18 0.92
N ASN A 59 7.68 21.81 0.14
CA ASN A 59 8.32 21.12 -0.98
C ASN A 59 9.19 19.95 -0.52
N ALA A 60 9.98 20.10 0.55
CA ALA A 60 10.81 19.02 1.08
C ALA A 60 9.94 17.89 1.64
N ASN A 61 8.87 18.22 2.37
CA ASN A 61 7.91 17.26 2.91
C ASN A 61 7.31 16.41 1.79
N TYR A 62 6.75 17.03 0.76
CA TYR A 62 6.16 16.33 -0.37
C TYR A 62 7.18 15.44 -1.10
N GLN A 63 8.40 15.98 -1.36
CA GLN A 63 9.42 15.22 -2.07
C GLN A 63 9.96 14.04 -1.26
N VAL A 64 10.00 14.13 0.08
CA VAL A 64 10.35 13.00 0.96
C VAL A 64 9.27 11.92 0.89
N LEU A 65 7.98 12.29 0.96
CA LEU A 65 6.86 11.36 0.82
C LEU A 65 6.92 10.63 -0.53
N ASN A 66 7.05 11.38 -1.62
CA ASN A 66 7.13 10.83 -2.98
C ASN A 66 8.34 9.90 -3.15
N SER A 67 9.51 10.28 -2.61
CA SER A 67 10.72 9.45 -2.68
C SER A 67 10.59 8.15 -1.90
N LEU A 68 10.02 8.16 -0.70
CA LEU A 68 9.72 6.95 0.08
C LEU A 68 8.76 6.05 -0.69
N PHE A 69 7.69 6.60 -1.25
CA PHE A 69 6.70 5.87 -2.01
C PHE A 69 7.30 5.26 -3.29
N MET A 70 8.14 6.00 -4.02
CA MET A 70 8.83 5.50 -5.22
C MET A 70 9.63 4.22 -4.95
N THR A 71 10.12 4.02 -3.72
CA THR A 71 10.91 2.84 -3.32
C THR A 71 10.09 1.65 -2.82
N ILE A 72 8.75 1.76 -2.75
CA ILE A 72 7.86 0.64 -2.45
C ILE A 72 8.02 -0.47 -3.50
N THR A 73 7.76 -1.70 -3.10
CA THR A 73 7.79 -2.85 -4.01
C THR A 73 6.87 -2.62 -5.21
N ASN A 74 7.37 -2.86 -6.41
CA ASN A 74 6.64 -2.72 -7.67
C ASN A 74 6.11 -1.31 -7.99
N ALA A 75 6.72 -0.26 -7.43
CA ALA A 75 6.40 1.12 -7.77
C ALA A 75 7.24 1.62 -8.95
N SER A 76 8.53 1.86 -8.77
CA SER A 76 9.38 2.35 -9.86
C SER A 76 10.48 1.37 -10.23
N PHE A 77 10.54 1.04 -11.52
CA PHE A 77 11.59 0.26 -12.18
C PHE A 77 12.45 1.12 -13.10
N ASN A 78 12.16 2.42 -13.21
CA ASN A 78 12.85 3.34 -14.11
C ASN A 78 14.06 3.97 -13.40
N ALA A 79 15.27 3.54 -13.77
CA ALA A 79 16.52 4.03 -13.18
C ALA A 79 16.71 5.53 -13.38
N ASP A 80 16.42 6.06 -14.58
CA ASP A 80 16.61 7.48 -14.89
C ASP A 80 15.65 8.36 -14.06
N TYR A 81 14.43 7.88 -13.83
CA TYR A 81 13.47 8.58 -12.97
C TYR A 81 13.97 8.63 -11.52
N ILE A 82 14.50 7.52 -11.00
CA ILE A 82 15.09 7.47 -9.65
C ILE A 82 16.34 8.37 -9.56
N ILE A 83 17.20 8.38 -10.58
CA ILE A 83 18.38 9.28 -10.62
C ILE A 83 17.96 10.75 -10.56
N ASN A 84 16.94 11.14 -11.33
CA ASN A 84 16.43 12.50 -11.31
C ASN A 84 15.87 12.86 -9.92
N GLN A 85 15.18 11.94 -9.26
CA GLN A 85 14.69 12.15 -7.91
C GLN A 85 15.83 12.25 -6.89
N ILE A 86 16.89 11.43 -7.00
CA ILE A 86 18.09 11.54 -6.15
C ILE A 86 18.73 12.94 -6.31
N LYS A 87 18.93 13.42 -7.53
CA LYS A 87 19.49 14.76 -7.80
C LYS A 87 18.63 15.86 -7.18
N LYS A 88 17.30 15.76 -7.31
CA LYS A 88 16.36 16.68 -6.71
C LYS A 88 16.48 16.69 -5.19
N MET A 89 16.56 15.51 -4.56
CA MET A 89 16.70 15.38 -3.11
C MET A 89 18.05 15.91 -2.61
N LEU A 90 19.15 15.67 -3.35
CA LEU A 90 20.46 16.25 -3.04
C LEU A 90 20.42 17.78 -3.08
N SER A 91 19.75 18.37 -4.07
CA SER A 91 19.56 19.84 -4.15
C SER A 91 18.77 20.38 -2.95
N ILE A 92 17.65 19.74 -2.60
CA ILE A 92 16.84 20.12 -1.42
C ILE A 92 17.69 20.01 -0.14
N ARG A 93 18.45 18.93 0.02
CA ARG A 93 19.36 18.73 1.16
C ARG A 93 20.37 19.89 1.26
N ASP A 94 20.99 20.26 0.16
CA ASP A 94 22.03 21.29 0.14
C ASP A 94 21.44 22.68 0.40
N ASP A 95 20.20 22.94 -0.01
CA ASP A 95 19.48 24.17 0.32
C ASP A 95 19.15 24.24 1.82
N LEU A 96 18.62 23.18 2.41
CA LEU A 96 18.32 23.12 3.85
C LEU A 96 19.59 23.29 4.69
N LYS A 97 20.70 22.71 4.25
CA LYS A 97 22.00 22.79 4.95
C LYS A 97 22.54 24.23 5.04
N LYS A 98 22.18 25.14 4.12
CA LYS A 98 22.62 26.54 4.17
C LYS A 98 22.10 27.30 5.40
N SER A 99 20.99 26.86 5.97
CA SER A 99 20.33 27.53 7.09
C SER A 99 20.75 27.02 8.47
N VAL A 100 21.57 25.95 8.53
CA VAL A 100 21.91 25.28 9.80
C VAL A 100 23.39 24.89 9.85
N THR A 101 23.93 24.82 11.06
CA THR A 101 25.24 24.21 11.33
C THR A 101 25.02 22.90 12.08
N ILE A 102 25.55 21.80 11.55
CA ILE A 102 25.41 20.47 12.14
C ILE A 102 26.80 19.99 12.57
N GLU A 103 26.96 19.81 13.86
CA GLU A 103 28.16 19.18 14.42
C GLU A 103 28.04 17.65 14.28
N ASN A 104 29.15 16.98 13.99
CA ASN A 104 29.21 15.51 13.85
C ASN A 104 28.19 14.95 12.82
N SER A 105 28.10 15.58 11.65
CA SER A 105 27.18 15.15 10.60
C SER A 105 27.58 13.77 10.03
N HIS A 106 26.57 12.89 9.87
CA HIS A 106 26.75 11.64 9.15
C HIS A 106 27.12 11.91 7.67
N ASP A 107 27.82 10.98 7.03
CA ASP A 107 28.21 11.08 5.61
C ASP A 107 27.02 11.35 4.66
N ALA A 108 25.83 10.85 4.96
CA ALA A 108 24.60 11.14 4.22
C ALA A 108 24.26 12.65 4.09
N VAL A 109 24.75 13.48 5.02
CA VAL A 109 24.55 14.94 5.02
C VAL A 109 25.48 15.63 4.01
N ILE A 110 26.63 15.02 3.71
CA ILE A 110 27.69 15.65 2.91
C ILE A 110 27.94 14.98 1.55
N PHE A 111 27.52 13.73 1.37
CA PHE A 111 27.69 13.00 0.12
C PHE A 111 27.07 13.75 -1.06
N THR A 112 27.78 13.85 -2.18
CA THR A 112 27.28 14.41 -3.44
C THR A 112 27.56 13.47 -4.60
N ALA A 113 26.68 13.49 -5.62
CA ALA A 113 26.87 12.70 -6.84
C ALA A 113 26.20 13.40 -8.03
N ASP A 114 27.00 13.68 -9.05
CA ASP A 114 26.53 14.31 -10.29
C ASP A 114 26.27 13.26 -11.37
N THR A 115 26.94 12.11 -11.32
CA THR A 115 26.85 11.04 -12.33
C THR A 115 26.29 9.75 -11.74
N LYS A 116 25.70 8.94 -12.60
CA LYS A 116 25.17 7.62 -12.27
C LYS A 116 26.25 6.69 -11.69
N GLU A 117 27.46 6.76 -12.23
CA GLU A 117 28.58 5.92 -11.80
C GLU A 117 28.93 6.19 -10.32
N VAL A 118 29.03 7.46 -9.93
CA VAL A 118 29.28 7.88 -8.53
C VAL A 118 28.13 7.44 -7.63
N MET A 119 26.89 7.54 -8.10
CA MET A 119 25.71 7.08 -7.35
C MET A 119 25.76 5.57 -7.09
N LEU A 120 26.07 4.77 -8.11
CA LEU A 120 26.14 3.32 -8.01
C LEU A 120 27.33 2.85 -7.17
N GLU A 121 28.48 3.54 -7.24
CA GLU A 121 29.64 3.27 -6.40
C GLU A 121 29.31 3.48 -4.92
N LYS A 122 28.68 4.61 -4.58
CA LYS A 122 28.24 4.89 -3.21
C LYS A 122 27.25 3.83 -2.69
N ALA A 123 26.32 3.42 -3.52
CA ALA A 123 25.26 2.47 -3.15
C ALA A 123 25.80 1.08 -2.73
N VAL A 124 27.02 0.73 -3.10
CA VAL A 124 27.65 -0.55 -2.70
C VAL A 124 27.78 -0.68 -1.17
N ASN A 125 27.98 0.46 -0.47
CA ASN A 125 28.37 0.48 0.95
C ASN A 125 27.26 0.97 1.88
N ILE A 126 26.07 1.33 1.38
CA ILE A 126 25.03 1.99 2.17
C ILE A 126 23.68 1.26 2.14
N GLY A 127 23.62 0.09 1.49
CA GLY A 127 22.39 -0.71 1.40
C GLY A 127 22.07 -1.43 2.72
N VAL A 128 21.03 -2.23 2.68
CA VAL A 128 20.48 -2.97 3.84
C VAL A 128 21.56 -3.69 4.65
N LEU A 129 22.52 -4.33 3.99
CA LEU A 129 23.58 -5.11 4.63
C LEU A 129 24.71 -4.26 5.25
N SER A 130 24.68 -2.94 5.14
CA SER A 130 25.65 -2.06 5.82
C SER A 130 25.48 -2.06 7.33
N THR A 131 24.32 -2.41 7.86
CA THR A 131 24.08 -2.66 9.28
C THR A 131 24.42 -4.12 9.60
N GLU A 132 25.56 -4.37 10.24
CA GLU A 132 26.07 -5.73 10.49
C GLU A 132 25.24 -6.51 11.51
N ASN A 133 24.83 -5.86 12.60
CA ASN A 133 23.97 -6.49 13.61
C ASN A 133 22.60 -6.80 13.04
N GLU A 134 22.24 -8.08 13.00
CA GLU A 134 21.01 -8.57 12.36
C GLU A 134 19.74 -8.06 13.04
N ASP A 135 19.73 -7.93 14.36
CA ASP A 135 18.56 -7.45 15.10
C ASP A 135 18.33 -5.95 14.86
N VAL A 136 19.41 -5.16 14.94
CA VAL A 136 19.39 -3.72 14.64
C VAL A 136 18.98 -3.49 13.18
N ARG A 137 19.54 -4.26 12.25
CA ARG A 137 19.16 -4.21 10.82
C ARG A 137 17.68 -4.52 10.63
N SER A 138 17.19 -5.59 11.26
CA SER A 138 15.78 -5.99 11.20
C SER A 138 14.83 -4.88 11.67
N LEU A 139 15.15 -4.25 12.81
CA LEU A 139 14.35 -3.16 13.37
C LEU A 139 14.43 -1.88 12.52
N ARG A 140 15.62 -1.49 12.07
CA ARG A 140 15.79 -0.33 11.17
C ARG A 140 15.02 -0.50 9.87
N GLU A 141 15.10 -1.67 9.24
CA GLU A 141 14.37 -1.94 8.01
C GLU A 141 12.86 -2.01 8.25
N MET A 142 12.40 -2.56 9.37
CA MET A 142 10.98 -2.56 9.73
C MET A 142 10.44 -1.12 9.88
N ILE A 143 11.19 -0.22 10.51
CA ILE A 143 10.86 1.20 10.60
C ILE A 143 10.81 1.81 9.19
N ILE A 144 11.85 1.66 8.37
CA ILE A 144 11.93 2.22 7.02
C ILE A 144 10.77 1.70 6.15
N TYR A 145 10.46 0.40 6.22
CA TYR A 145 9.36 -0.18 5.45
C TYR A 145 8.00 0.33 5.94
N GLY A 146 7.83 0.50 7.25
CA GLY A 146 6.67 1.19 7.82
C GLY A 146 6.54 2.63 7.29
N LEU A 147 7.64 3.39 7.28
CA LEU A 147 7.66 4.77 6.76
C LEU A 147 7.35 4.84 5.26
N LYS A 148 7.79 3.88 4.45
CA LYS A 148 7.41 3.81 3.03
C LYS A 148 5.89 3.66 2.86
N GLY A 149 5.26 2.78 3.62
CA GLY A 149 3.81 2.59 3.60
C GLY A 149 3.06 3.82 4.13
N MET A 150 3.54 4.42 5.22
CA MET A 150 3.00 5.65 5.79
C MET A 150 3.08 6.81 4.78
N ALA A 151 4.21 6.97 4.09
CA ALA A 151 4.42 8.00 3.09
C ALA A 151 3.43 7.87 1.92
N ALA A 152 3.13 6.66 1.47
CA ALA A 152 2.16 6.43 0.41
C ALA A 152 0.76 6.95 0.80
N TYR A 153 0.30 6.66 2.02
CA TYR A 153 -0.99 7.16 2.50
C TYR A 153 -1.01 8.67 2.71
N THR A 154 0.08 9.21 3.27
CA THR A 154 0.20 10.66 3.51
C THR A 154 0.28 11.44 2.21
N GLU A 155 1.01 10.94 1.18
CA GLU A 155 1.09 11.59 -0.14
C GLU A 155 -0.29 11.66 -0.80
N HIS A 156 -1.08 10.58 -0.77
CA HIS A 156 -2.45 10.60 -1.30
C HIS A 156 -3.32 11.63 -0.60
N ALA A 157 -3.21 11.77 0.72
CA ALA A 157 -3.93 12.80 1.46
C ALA A 157 -3.48 14.21 1.06
N THR A 158 -2.16 14.42 0.88
CA THR A 158 -1.59 15.70 0.42
C THR A 158 -2.08 16.05 -0.98
N ASN A 159 -2.16 15.08 -1.91
CA ASN A 159 -2.70 15.28 -3.27
C ASN A 159 -4.18 15.74 -3.27
N ILE A 160 -4.90 15.50 -2.18
CA ILE A 160 -6.29 15.94 -1.96
C ILE A 160 -6.33 17.28 -1.18
N GLY A 161 -5.20 17.80 -0.75
CA GLY A 161 -5.08 19.06 0.01
C GLY A 161 -5.21 18.88 1.54
N LYS A 162 -4.97 17.65 2.05
CA LYS A 162 -4.93 17.36 3.49
C LYS A 162 -3.52 17.02 3.92
N GLU A 163 -2.98 17.80 4.85
CA GLU A 163 -1.62 17.62 5.38
C GLU A 163 -1.64 17.48 6.90
N ASN A 164 -0.64 16.78 7.42
CA ASN A 164 -0.41 16.69 8.86
C ASN A 164 1.08 16.84 9.17
N THR A 165 1.43 17.98 9.77
CA THR A 165 2.81 18.33 10.11
C THR A 165 3.44 17.34 11.09
N GLU A 166 2.65 16.76 12.01
CA GLU A 166 3.18 15.78 12.98
C GLU A 166 3.65 14.50 12.29
N ILE A 167 2.93 14.06 11.26
CA ILE A 167 3.33 12.89 10.45
C ILE A 167 4.64 13.20 9.72
N ASN A 168 4.74 14.35 9.05
CA ASN A 168 5.95 14.76 8.35
C ASN A 168 7.15 14.88 9.32
N ALA A 169 6.95 15.49 10.49
CA ALA A 169 7.98 15.61 11.53
C ALA A 169 8.44 14.24 12.03
N PHE A 170 7.51 13.31 12.25
CA PHE A 170 7.84 11.96 12.67
C PHE A 170 8.63 11.18 11.59
N ILE A 171 8.31 11.35 10.32
CA ILE A 171 9.06 10.72 9.22
C ILE A 171 10.53 11.16 9.26
N TYR A 172 10.80 12.47 9.46
CA TYR A 172 12.18 12.97 9.63
C TYR A 172 12.85 12.40 10.89
N GLU A 173 12.14 12.40 12.03
CA GLU A 173 12.65 11.83 13.29
C GLU A 173 13.05 10.36 13.10
N ALA A 174 12.16 9.56 12.54
CA ALA A 174 12.38 8.12 12.41
C ALA A 174 13.48 7.78 11.38
N LEU A 175 13.54 8.50 10.23
CA LEU A 175 14.62 8.32 9.26
C LEU A 175 15.98 8.71 9.84
N ALA A 176 16.08 9.83 10.56
CA ALA A 176 17.31 10.27 11.20
C ALA A 176 17.78 9.25 12.25
N ALA A 177 16.85 8.71 13.05
CA ALA A 177 17.14 7.70 14.05
C ALA A 177 17.73 6.41 13.47
N THR A 178 17.41 6.07 12.21
CA THR A 178 18.03 4.89 11.54
C THR A 178 19.51 5.08 11.18
N LEU A 179 20.07 6.28 11.33
CA LEU A 179 21.52 6.56 11.20
C LEU A 179 22.25 6.54 12.55
N ASP A 180 21.52 6.51 13.66
CA ASP A 180 22.12 6.60 14.99
C ASP A 180 22.52 5.21 15.51
N ASP A 181 23.83 4.94 15.51
CA ASP A 181 24.39 3.68 15.99
C ASP A 181 24.42 3.58 17.53
N SER A 182 24.07 4.65 18.25
CA SER A 182 23.99 4.64 19.72
C SER A 182 22.66 4.09 20.23
N LEU A 183 21.63 3.99 19.38
CA LEU A 183 20.33 3.47 19.77
C LEU A 183 20.39 1.96 20.04
N SER A 184 19.88 1.57 21.18
CA SER A 184 19.74 0.17 21.58
C SER A 184 18.60 -0.54 20.79
N ALA A 185 18.57 -1.85 20.84
CA ALA A 185 17.48 -2.63 20.27
C ALA A 185 16.12 -2.25 20.92
N ASP A 186 16.09 -1.97 22.21
CA ASP A 186 14.87 -1.56 22.91
C ASP A 186 14.37 -0.18 22.44
N ASP A 187 15.30 0.77 22.19
CA ASP A 187 14.94 2.09 21.59
C ASP A 187 14.34 1.92 20.20
N LEU A 188 14.92 1.04 19.39
CA LEU A 188 14.40 0.75 18.05
C LEU A 188 13.04 0.00 18.08
N VAL A 189 12.81 -0.87 19.06
CA VAL A 189 11.50 -1.49 19.30
C VAL A 189 10.46 -0.43 19.66
N ALA A 190 10.80 0.49 20.56
CA ALA A 190 9.91 1.60 20.91
C ALA A 190 9.60 2.49 19.69
N LEU A 191 10.60 2.81 18.88
CA LEU A 191 10.43 3.57 17.65
C LEU A 191 9.58 2.82 16.61
N THR A 192 9.72 1.49 16.52
CA THR A 192 8.88 0.64 15.66
C THR A 192 7.39 0.73 16.06
N LEU A 193 7.07 0.66 17.35
CA LEU A 193 5.70 0.83 17.84
C LEU A 193 5.19 2.27 17.61
N LYS A 194 6.04 3.27 17.81
CA LYS A 194 5.72 4.67 17.50
C LYS A 194 5.45 4.86 15.99
N THR A 195 6.16 4.14 15.13
CA THR A 195 5.86 4.10 13.69
C THR A 195 4.43 3.57 13.44
N GLY A 196 4.01 2.57 14.19
CA GLY A 196 2.62 2.07 14.16
C GLY A 196 1.58 3.12 14.56
N GLU A 197 1.86 3.91 15.63
CA GLU A 197 1.01 5.04 16.03
C GLU A 197 0.79 6.03 14.89
N TYR A 198 1.89 6.47 14.27
CA TYR A 198 1.81 7.41 13.15
C TYR A 198 1.21 6.78 11.88
N GLY A 199 1.30 5.46 11.74
CA GLY A 199 0.56 4.70 10.73
C GLY A 199 -0.95 4.82 10.87
N VAL A 200 -1.47 4.74 12.11
CA VAL A 200 -2.90 5.00 12.40
C VAL A 200 -3.28 6.42 12.00
N LYS A 201 -2.45 7.42 12.39
CA LYS A 201 -2.70 8.84 12.04
C LYS A 201 -2.70 9.07 10.52
N ALA A 202 -1.79 8.43 9.78
CA ALA A 202 -1.70 8.57 8.32
C ALA A 202 -2.91 7.95 7.61
N MET A 203 -3.36 6.77 8.04
CA MET A 203 -4.57 6.15 7.50
C MET A 203 -5.83 6.96 7.84
N ALA A 204 -5.93 7.49 9.05
CA ALA A 204 -7.03 8.39 9.47
C ALA A 204 -7.06 9.66 8.62
N LEU A 205 -5.89 10.27 8.36
CA LEU A 205 -5.77 11.46 7.52
C LEU A 205 -6.25 11.18 6.08
N LEU A 206 -5.89 10.03 5.53
CA LEU A 206 -6.31 9.65 4.17
C LEU A 206 -7.81 9.33 4.11
N ASP A 207 -8.35 8.66 5.12
CA ASP A 207 -9.80 8.41 5.23
C ASP A 207 -10.58 9.75 5.29
N GLU A 208 -10.14 10.70 6.12
CA GLU A 208 -10.73 12.04 6.19
C GLU A 208 -10.61 12.78 4.84
N ALA A 209 -9.46 12.69 4.18
CA ALA A 209 -9.22 13.34 2.89
C ALA A 209 -10.17 12.79 1.82
N ASN A 210 -10.22 11.45 1.66
CA ASN A 210 -11.06 10.78 0.68
C ASN A 210 -12.55 11.04 0.94
N THR A 211 -13.01 10.86 2.17
CA THR A 211 -14.44 10.97 2.52
C THR A 211 -14.93 12.42 2.46
N SER A 212 -14.10 13.39 2.83
CA SER A 212 -14.44 14.83 2.71
C SER A 212 -14.62 15.26 1.25
N LYS A 213 -13.81 14.72 0.34
CA LYS A 213 -13.81 15.12 -1.07
C LYS A 213 -14.77 14.30 -1.92
N TYR A 214 -14.81 12.98 -1.71
CA TYR A 214 -15.54 12.06 -2.57
C TYR A 214 -16.81 11.49 -1.94
N GLY A 215 -17.09 11.81 -0.68
CA GLY A 215 -18.18 11.26 0.11
C GLY A 215 -17.82 9.94 0.79
N ASN A 216 -18.64 9.51 1.75
CA ASN A 216 -18.44 8.21 2.39
C ASN A 216 -18.73 7.07 1.41
N PRO A 217 -17.92 6.01 1.40
CA PRO A 217 -18.22 4.82 0.61
C PRO A 217 -19.60 4.26 0.92
N GLU A 218 -20.33 3.86 -0.14
CA GLU A 218 -21.68 3.31 -0.06
C GLU A 218 -21.70 1.89 -0.62
N ILE A 219 -22.60 1.04 -0.12
CA ILE A 219 -22.83 -0.29 -0.67
C ILE A 219 -23.11 -0.17 -2.16
N THR A 220 -22.24 -0.76 -2.97
CA THR A 220 -22.25 -0.62 -4.42
C THR A 220 -22.05 -1.96 -5.09
N SER A 221 -22.91 -2.26 -6.08
CA SER A 221 -22.72 -3.38 -7.01
C SER A 221 -21.91 -2.87 -8.20
N VAL A 222 -20.67 -3.34 -8.32
CA VAL A 222 -19.71 -2.94 -9.35
C VAL A 222 -19.73 -3.95 -10.49
N ASN A 223 -20.03 -3.49 -11.71
CA ASN A 223 -20.01 -4.33 -12.91
C ASN A 223 -18.59 -4.88 -13.17
N ILE A 224 -18.50 -6.15 -13.60
CA ILE A 224 -17.24 -6.78 -14.00
C ILE A 224 -17.21 -7.24 -15.46
N GLY A 225 -18.29 -6.98 -16.22
CA GLY A 225 -18.32 -7.14 -17.67
C GLY A 225 -17.83 -5.90 -18.41
N VAL A 226 -17.81 -5.93 -19.74
CA VAL A 226 -17.30 -4.84 -20.58
C VAL A 226 -18.37 -4.29 -21.55
N ARG A 227 -18.12 -3.07 -22.05
CA ARG A 227 -18.85 -2.46 -23.16
C ARG A 227 -18.00 -2.54 -24.44
N ASN A 228 -18.63 -2.34 -25.58
CA ASN A 228 -17.94 -2.33 -26.87
C ASN A 228 -17.49 -0.90 -27.27
N ASN A 229 -16.76 -0.24 -26.38
CA ASN A 229 -16.16 1.08 -26.61
C ASN A 229 -14.65 1.03 -26.44
N PRO A 230 -13.87 1.95 -27.05
CA PRO A 230 -12.49 2.17 -26.68
C PRO A 230 -12.37 2.42 -25.18
N ALA A 231 -11.29 1.95 -24.55
CA ALA A 231 -11.24 2.01 -23.10
C ALA A 231 -9.84 2.29 -22.54
N ILE A 232 -9.82 2.84 -21.33
CA ILE A 232 -8.63 3.01 -20.48
C ILE A 232 -8.82 2.17 -19.23
N LEU A 233 -7.78 1.40 -18.89
CA LEU A 233 -7.67 0.67 -17.63
C LEU A 233 -6.81 1.48 -16.67
N ILE A 234 -7.38 1.94 -15.57
CA ILE A 234 -6.63 2.63 -14.51
C ILE A 234 -6.34 1.68 -13.35
N SER A 235 -5.07 1.56 -12.99
CA SER A 235 -4.58 0.70 -11.91
C SER A 235 -3.74 1.48 -10.92
N GLY A 236 -3.79 1.10 -9.65
CA GLY A 236 -3.12 1.79 -8.54
C GLY A 236 -4.11 2.23 -7.48
N HIS A 237 -3.85 3.37 -6.82
CA HIS A 237 -4.58 3.75 -5.61
C HIS A 237 -5.07 5.21 -5.63
N ASP A 238 -4.46 6.11 -6.42
CA ASP A 238 -4.70 7.55 -6.35
C ASP A 238 -6.07 7.95 -6.94
N LEU A 239 -6.97 8.41 -6.08
CA LEU A 239 -8.32 8.84 -6.47
C LEU A 239 -8.31 10.21 -7.19
N THR A 240 -7.28 11.05 -6.97
CA THR A 240 -7.14 12.33 -7.68
C THR A 240 -6.82 12.10 -9.14
N ASP A 241 -5.96 11.12 -9.43
CA ASP A 241 -5.65 10.72 -10.80
C ASP A 241 -6.87 10.16 -11.51
N LEU A 242 -7.66 9.33 -10.82
CA LEU A 242 -8.92 8.83 -11.37
C LEU A 242 -9.91 9.98 -11.64
N GLU A 243 -10.07 10.92 -10.70
CA GLU A 243 -10.95 12.08 -10.88
C GLU A 243 -10.55 12.88 -12.13
N GLN A 244 -9.26 13.22 -12.26
CA GLN A 244 -8.75 13.96 -13.41
C GLN A 244 -8.93 13.19 -14.73
N LEU A 245 -8.73 11.85 -14.72
CA LEU A 245 -8.95 11.01 -15.89
C LEU A 245 -10.44 11.00 -16.29
N LEU A 246 -11.35 10.84 -15.33
CA LEU A 246 -12.79 10.81 -15.59
C LEU A 246 -13.31 12.14 -16.14
N GLU A 247 -12.85 13.27 -15.60
CA GLU A 247 -13.21 14.59 -16.14
C GLU A 247 -12.69 14.78 -17.58
N GLN A 248 -11.48 14.33 -17.90
CA GLN A 248 -10.89 14.47 -19.24
C GLN A 248 -11.48 13.47 -20.26
N THR A 249 -11.98 12.32 -19.82
CA THR A 249 -12.63 11.33 -20.71
C THR A 249 -14.11 11.58 -20.93
N LYS A 250 -14.72 12.49 -20.18
CA LYS A 250 -16.15 12.81 -20.30
C LYS A 250 -16.52 13.27 -21.69
N GLY A 251 -17.50 12.59 -22.31
CA GLY A 251 -17.99 12.92 -23.65
C GLY A 251 -17.05 12.55 -24.80
N THR A 252 -15.93 11.87 -24.55
CA THR A 252 -14.96 11.47 -25.59
C THR A 252 -15.30 10.16 -26.30
N GLY A 253 -16.25 9.38 -25.76
CA GLY A 253 -16.58 8.04 -26.22
C GLY A 253 -15.61 6.96 -25.70
N VAL A 254 -14.72 7.30 -24.76
CA VAL A 254 -13.78 6.38 -24.13
C VAL A 254 -14.32 5.96 -22.77
N ASP A 255 -14.45 4.65 -22.55
CA ASP A 255 -14.82 4.08 -21.25
C ASP A 255 -13.61 3.96 -20.32
N VAL A 256 -13.85 4.03 -19.02
CA VAL A 256 -12.82 3.86 -17.97
C VAL A 256 -13.20 2.67 -17.10
N TYR A 257 -12.24 1.76 -16.94
CA TYR A 257 -12.32 0.60 -16.05
C TYR A 257 -11.26 0.68 -14.98
N THR A 258 -11.62 0.26 -13.77
CA THR A 258 -10.65 0.07 -12.68
C THR A 258 -10.01 -1.30 -12.76
N HIS A 259 -8.82 -1.41 -12.16
CA HIS A 259 -8.11 -2.67 -11.98
C HIS A 259 -7.50 -2.70 -10.57
N SER A 260 -7.51 -3.90 -9.95
CA SER A 260 -6.84 -4.14 -8.68
C SER A 260 -7.32 -3.19 -7.56
N GLU A 261 -6.44 -2.45 -6.92
CA GLU A 261 -6.76 -1.54 -5.79
C GLU A 261 -7.57 -0.29 -6.19
N MET A 262 -7.81 -0.07 -7.47
CA MET A 262 -8.69 1.02 -7.90
C MET A 262 -10.19 0.62 -7.86
N LEU A 263 -10.52 -0.68 -7.74
CA LEU A 263 -11.91 -1.15 -7.60
C LEU A 263 -12.74 -0.36 -6.58
N PRO A 264 -12.24 -0.07 -5.35
CA PRO A 264 -13.03 0.64 -4.35
C PRO A 264 -13.43 2.08 -4.73
N ALA A 265 -12.83 2.68 -5.75
CA ALA A 265 -13.25 3.98 -6.23
C ALA A 265 -14.74 4.02 -6.62
N HIS A 266 -15.30 2.89 -7.09
CA HIS A 266 -16.71 2.77 -7.41
C HIS A 266 -17.65 2.94 -6.20
N TYR A 267 -17.13 2.79 -4.98
CA TYR A 267 -17.92 2.91 -3.76
C TYR A 267 -18.19 4.38 -3.37
N TYR A 268 -17.38 5.32 -3.88
CA TYR A 268 -17.50 6.73 -3.55
C TYR A 268 -18.59 7.43 -4.36
N PRO A 269 -19.52 8.17 -3.71
CA PRO A 269 -20.62 8.87 -4.40
C PRO A 269 -20.16 9.81 -5.51
N ALA A 270 -19.04 10.51 -5.31
CA ALA A 270 -18.54 11.51 -6.25
C ALA A 270 -18.24 10.95 -7.65
N PHE A 271 -17.91 9.67 -7.76
CA PHE A 271 -17.58 9.05 -9.04
C PHE A 271 -18.80 8.45 -9.77
N LYS A 272 -19.93 8.28 -9.09
CA LYS A 272 -21.16 7.69 -9.67
C LYS A 272 -21.82 8.56 -10.75
N LYS A 273 -21.42 9.83 -10.87
CA LYS A 273 -21.91 10.78 -11.90
C LYS A 273 -21.34 10.56 -13.30
N TYR A 274 -20.31 9.72 -13.45
CA TYR A 274 -19.63 9.52 -14.74
C TYR A 274 -20.17 8.27 -15.45
N ASP A 275 -20.91 8.45 -16.53
CA ASP A 275 -21.53 7.37 -17.31
C ASP A 275 -20.49 6.45 -17.98
N ASN A 276 -19.30 6.96 -18.23
CA ASN A 276 -18.17 6.23 -18.80
C ASN A 276 -17.29 5.53 -17.77
N PHE A 277 -17.61 5.60 -16.47
CA PHE A 277 -16.98 4.85 -15.40
C PHE A 277 -17.69 3.51 -15.22
N VAL A 278 -17.27 2.48 -15.97
CA VAL A 278 -18.09 1.32 -16.31
C VAL A 278 -18.09 0.22 -15.25
N GLY A 279 -16.90 -0.07 -14.70
CA GLY A 279 -16.75 -1.19 -13.77
C GLY A 279 -15.29 -1.55 -13.54
N ASN A 280 -15.08 -2.74 -12.94
CA ASN A 280 -13.76 -3.28 -12.69
C ASN A 280 -13.42 -4.39 -13.68
N TYR A 281 -12.22 -4.38 -14.23
CA TYR A 281 -11.72 -5.41 -15.12
C TYR A 281 -10.67 -6.26 -14.43
N GLY A 282 -10.90 -7.56 -14.37
CA GLY A 282 -9.94 -8.52 -13.84
C GLY A 282 -9.85 -8.57 -12.31
N ASN A 283 -8.66 -8.86 -11.82
CA ASN A 283 -8.36 -9.27 -10.46
C ASN A 283 -7.31 -8.38 -9.78
N ALA A 284 -6.58 -8.98 -8.83
CA ALA A 284 -5.45 -8.36 -8.17
C ALA A 284 -4.26 -8.17 -9.14
N TRP A 285 -3.37 -7.27 -8.78
CA TRP A 285 -2.21 -6.81 -9.55
C TRP A 285 -1.37 -7.91 -10.23
N TRP A 286 -1.24 -9.07 -9.63
CA TRP A 286 -0.39 -10.15 -10.14
C TRP A 286 -0.94 -10.83 -11.40
N LYS A 287 -2.23 -10.61 -11.71
CA LYS A 287 -2.91 -11.10 -12.92
C LYS A 287 -2.67 -10.24 -14.16
N GLN A 288 -1.96 -9.12 -14.06
CA GLN A 288 -1.69 -8.18 -15.15
C GLN A 288 -1.15 -8.85 -16.43
N LEU A 289 -0.32 -9.90 -16.29
CA LEU A 289 0.26 -10.60 -17.45
C LEU A 289 -0.78 -11.22 -18.38
N GLU A 290 -1.91 -11.64 -17.86
CA GLU A 290 -3.02 -12.25 -18.60
C GLU A 290 -4.06 -11.19 -18.98
N GLU A 291 -4.43 -10.35 -18.02
CA GLU A 291 -5.54 -9.39 -18.12
C GLU A 291 -5.22 -8.21 -19.04
N PHE A 292 -3.97 -7.74 -19.08
CA PHE A 292 -3.57 -6.67 -19.99
C PHE A 292 -3.49 -7.13 -21.46
N GLU A 293 -3.30 -8.43 -21.68
CA GLU A 293 -3.34 -9.03 -23.00
C GLU A 293 -4.77 -9.03 -23.57
N THR A 294 -5.79 -9.24 -22.73
CA THR A 294 -7.20 -9.29 -23.10
C THR A 294 -7.87 -7.91 -23.05
N PHE A 295 -7.39 -6.97 -22.22
CA PHE A 295 -7.98 -5.64 -22.11
C PHE A 295 -7.91 -4.85 -23.44
N LYS A 296 -6.82 -4.95 -24.18
CA LYS A 296 -6.58 -4.34 -25.50
C LYS A 296 -6.48 -2.80 -25.51
N GLY A 297 -7.12 -2.07 -24.61
CA GLY A 297 -7.11 -0.61 -24.50
C GLY A 297 -5.82 -0.03 -23.90
N ALA A 298 -5.79 1.28 -23.67
CA ALA A 298 -4.69 1.96 -22.98
C ALA A 298 -4.71 1.67 -21.47
N ILE A 299 -3.54 1.73 -20.83
CA ILE A 299 -3.36 1.39 -19.42
C ILE A 299 -2.67 2.55 -18.73
N LEU A 300 -3.21 3.01 -17.59
CA LEU A 300 -2.64 4.05 -16.76
C LEU A 300 -2.34 3.51 -15.36
N PHE A 301 -1.07 3.52 -14.98
CA PHE A 301 -0.64 3.28 -13.60
C PHE A 301 -0.50 4.59 -12.84
N THR A 302 -1.17 4.69 -11.72
CA THR A 302 -1.09 5.84 -10.82
C THR A 302 -0.11 5.61 -9.67
N THR A 303 0.09 4.36 -9.26
CA THR A 303 0.96 3.96 -8.14
C THR A 303 1.54 2.56 -8.39
N ASN A 304 2.14 1.94 -7.35
CA ASN A 304 2.47 0.52 -7.37
C ASN A 304 1.16 -0.29 -7.60
N CYS A 305 1.10 -1.43 -8.02
CA CYS A 305 1.92 -2.62 -8.16
C CYS A 305 2.12 -2.93 -9.65
N ILE A 306 3.18 -2.46 -10.23
CA ILE A 306 3.49 -2.78 -11.63
C ILE A 306 4.08 -4.18 -11.73
N VAL A 307 3.55 -5.01 -12.62
CA VAL A 307 4.20 -6.24 -13.06
C VAL A 307 4.92 -5.94 -14.38
N PRO A 308 6.20 -6.32 -14.54
CA PRO A 308 6.89 -6.15 -15.81
C PRO A 308 6.06 -6.66 -16.98
N PRO A 309 5.75 -5.82 -18.00
CA PRO A 309 4.88 -6.21 -19.11
C PRO A 309 5.46 -7.37 -19.92
N LYS A 310 4.57 -8.26 -20.36
CA LYS A 310 4.91 -9.51 -21.07
C LYS A 310 5.50 -9.29 -22.46
N SER A 311 5.09 -8.20 -23.11
CA SER A 311 5.48 -7.88 -24.48
C SER A 311 5.65 -6.38 -24.70
N GLU A 312 6.35 -6.01 -25.78
CA GLU A 312 6.47 -4.63 -26.22
C GLU A 312 5.11 -4.03 -26.61
N GLU A 313 4.23 -4.81 -27.23
CA GLU A 313 2.88 -4.39 -27.59
C GLU A 313 2.09 -3.91 -26.36
N ILE A 314 2.16 -4.67 -25.24
CA ILE A 314 1.51 -4.28 -23.99
C ILE A 314 2.19 -3.05 -23.41
N ARG A 315 3.53 -3.03 -23.37
CA ARG A 315 4.31 -1.90 -22.84
C ARG A 315 3.98 -0.58 -23.53
N ASN A 316 3.83 -0.60 -24.85
CA ASN A 316 3.49 0.58 -25.66
C ASN A 316 2.10 1.16 -25.39
N ARG A 317 1.26 0.44 -24.64
CA ARG A 317 -0.07 0.89 -24.20
C ARG A 317 -0.08 1.38 -22.74
N ILE A 318 1.05 1.28 -22.03
CA ILE A 318 1.19 1.63 -20.61
C ILE A 318 1.71 3.05 -20.47
N PHE A 319 1.02 3.81 -19.64
CA PHE A 319 1.44 5.10 -19.11
C PHE A 319 1.60 4.99 -17.59
N THR A 320 2.49 5.79 -17.03
CA THR A 320 2.73 5.89 -15.59
C THR A 320 2.60 7.33 -15.14
N THR A 321 2.29 7.57 -13.88
CA THR A 321 2.27 8.91 -13.28
C THR A 321 2.59 8.83 -11.77
N GLY A 322 2.87 9.97 -11.13
CA GLY A 322 3.17 10.02 -9.69
C GLY A 322 4.46 9.28 -9.33
N SER A 323 4.43 8.53 -8.24
CA SER A 323 5.62 7.84 -7.71
C SER A 323 6.00 6.56 -8.48
N CYS A 324 5.22 6.13 -9.47
CA CYS A 324 5.50 4.91 -10.20
C CYS A 324 6.16 5.18 -11.55
N GLY A 325 6.91 4.18 -12.04
CA GLY A 325 7.59 4.31 -13.32
C GLY A 325 8.08 2.96 -13.85
N TYR A 326 8.04 2.82 -15.19
CA TYR A 326 8.58 1.64 -15.85
C TYR A 326 9.42 2.06 -17.06
N PRO A 327 10.58 1.40 -17.33
CA PRO A 327 11.41 1.72 -18.47
C PRO A 327 10.62 1.71 -19.78
N GLU A 328 10.86 2.71 -20.63
CA GLU A 328 10.24 2.87 -21.94
C GLU A 328 8.71 3.10 -21.93
N CYS A 329 8.06 3.15 -20.76
CA CYS A 329 6.70 3.64 -20.63
C CYS A 329 6.70 5.16 -20.49
N LYS A 330 5.74 5.82 -21.13
CA LYS A 330 5.59 7.26 -20.99
C LYS A 330 5.13 7.61 -19.58
N HIS A 331 5.85 8.54 -18.95
CA HIS A 331 5.49 9.09 -17.65
C HIS A 331 4.77 10.44 -17.83
N ILE A 332 3.67 10.63 -17.11
CA ILE A 332 2.87 11.86 -17.12
C ILE A 332 3.13 12.60 -15.82
N GLU A 333 3.82 13.72 -15.93
CA GLU A 333 4.10 14.61 -14.81
C GLU A 333 2.91 15.51 -14.50
N ALA A 334 2.78 15.92 -13.24
CA ALA A 334 1.86 16.98 -12.85
C ALA A 334 2.46 18.35 -13.14
N ASP A 335 1.65 19.33 -13.52
CA ASP A 335 2.05 20.74 -13.57
C ASP A 335 2.21 21.31 -12.13
N GLU A 336 2.56 22.59 -12.05
CA GLU A 336 2.76 23.31 -10.78
C GLU A 336 1.49 23.38 -9.89
N ASN A 337 0.31 23.11 -10.46
CA ASN A 337 -0.97 23.08 -9.76
C ASN A 337 -1.45 21.63 -9.46
N GLY A 338 -0.61 20.62 -9.70
CA GLY A 338 -0.95 19.22 -9.52
C GLY A 338 -1.85 18.63 -10.62
N LYS A 339 -2.06 19.36 -11.73
CA LYS A 339 -2.87 18.91 -12.85
C LYS A 339 -2.04 18.06 -13.81
N LYS A 340 -2.60 16.93 -14.22
CA LYS A 340 -2.02 16.00 -15.20
C LYS A 340 -2.78 16.04 -16.51
N ASP A 341 -2.08 15.96 -17.64
CA ASP A 341 -2.67 15.91 -18.98
C ASP A 341 -2.73 14.47 -19.47
N PHE A 342 -3.91 13.89 -19.48
CA PHE A 342 -4.17 12.54 -19.98
C PHE A 342 -4.61 12.48 -21.45
N SER A 343 -4.49 13.58 -22.20
CA SER A 343 -4.90 13.65 -23.61
C SER A 343 -4.28 12.57 -24.47
N GLU A 344 -2.99 12.25 -24.27
CA GLU A 344 -2.31 11.20 -25.05
C GLU A 344 -2.81 9.80 -24.73
N VAL A 345 -3.16 9.51 -23.46
CA VAL A 345 -3.75 8.23 -23.05
C VAL A 345 -5.11 8.08 -23.74
N ILE A 346 -5.92 9.14 -23.77
CA ILE A 346 -7.23 9.18 -24.39
C ILE A 346 -7.13 8.99 -25.91
N GLU A 347 -6.21 9.71 -26.57
CA GLU A 347 -6.01 9.60 -28.01
C GLU A 347 -5.45 8.23 -28.43
N LEU A 348 -4.63 7.60 -27.60
CA LEU A 348 -4.21 6.23 -27.82
C LEU A 348 -5.39 5.27 -27.66
N ALA A 349 -6.17 5.39 -26.59
CA ALA A 349 -7.33 4.52 -26.35
C ALA A 349 -8.31 4.52 -27.52
N LYS A 350 -8.61 5.69 -28.12
CA LYS A 350 -9.49 5.82 -29.30
C LYS A 350 -9.03 5.01 -30.53
N LYS A 351 -7.73 4.71 -30.61
CA LYS A 351 -7.13 3.96 -31.73
C LYS A 351 -7.05 2.46 -31.47
N LEU A 352 -7.32 2.03 -30.25
CA LEU A 352 -7.20 0.64 -29.81
C LEU A 352 -8.57 -0.06 -29.82
N PRO A 353 -8.58 -1.39 -29.93
CA PRO A 353 -9.83 -2.15 -29.81
C PRO A 353 -10.47 -2.02 -28.44
N SER A 354 -11.79 -2.29 -28.39
CA SER A 354 -12.49 -2.45 -27.11
C SER A 354 -11.95 -3.65 -26.31
N PRO A 355 -12.11 -3.63 -24.97
CA PRO A 355 -11.72 -4.76 -24.12
C PRO A 355 -12.45 -6.04 -24.52
N GLN A 356 -11.74 -7.17 -24.40
CA GLN A 356 -12.35 -8.50 -24.51
C GLN A 356 -13.01 -8.84 -23.18
N GLU A 357 -14.26 -9.30 -23.20
CA GLU A 357 -14.95 -9.78 -21.99
C GLU A 357 -14.29 -11.06 -21.47
N ILE A 358 -13.90 -11.05 -20.20
CA ILE A 358 -13.30 -12.19 -19.50
C ILE A 358 -14.21 -12.75 -18.41
N GLU A 359 -15.15 -11.94 -17.94
CA GLU A 359 -16.13 -12.31 -16.92
C GLU A 359 -17.35 -11.40 -17.01
N THR A 360 -18.47 -11.81 -16.39
CA THR A 360 -19.72 -11.08 -16.33
C THR A 360 -20.30 -11.08 -14.93
N GLY A 361 -21.22 -10.15 -14.65
CA GLY A 361 -21.86 -10.04 -13.35
C GLY A 361 -21.38 -8.82 -12.56
N SER A 362 -21.37 -8.93 -11.25
CA SER A 362 -20.99 -7.82 -10.37
C SER A 362 -20.35 -8.28 -9.07
N ILE A 363 -19.59 -7.37 -8.45
CA ILE A 363 -19.00 -7.52 -7.13
C ILE A 363 -19.64 -6.48 -6.21
N VAL A 364 -19.98 -6.85 -4.97
CA VAL A 364 -20.53 -5.92 -3.97
C VAL A 364 -19.46 -5.50 -2.98
N GLY A 365 -19.34 -4.20 -2.72
CA GLY A 365 -18.45 -3.62 -1.72
C GLY A 365 -18.96 -2.28 -1.21
N GLY A 366 -18.11 -1.52 -0.50
CA GLY A 366 -18.47 -0.22 0.08
C GLY A 366 -18.87 -0.30 1.55
N PHE A 367 -18.40 -1.31 2.28
CA PHE A 367 -18.65 -1.53 3.70
C PHE A 367 -17.57 -0.87 4.58
N ALA A 368 -17.23 0.40 4.31
CA ALA A 368 -16.39 1.19 5.19
C ALA A 368 -17.11 1.50 6.52
N HIS A 369 -16.37 2.00 7.52
CA HIS A 369 -16.89 2.15 8.89
C HIS A 369 -18.20 2.93 8.97
N ASN A 370 -18.36 4.03 8.22
CA ASN A 370 -19.59 4.83 8.24
C ASN A 370 -20.82 4.01 7.77
N GLN A 371 -20.65 3.21 6.71
CA GLN A 371 -21.71 2.33 6.20
C GLN A 371 -22.02 1.19 7.17
N VAL A 372 -21.00 0.60 7.81
CA VAL A 372 -21.21 -0.45 8.83
C VAL A 372 -21.89 0.11 10.05
N PHE A 373 -21.57 1.34 10.48
CA PHE A 373 -22.25 2.01 11.59
C PHE A 373 -23.72 2.29 11.29
N ALA A 374 -24.07 2.62 10.05
CA ALA A 374 -25.47 2.74 9.65
C ALA A 374 -26.24 1.40 9.74
N LEU A 375 -25.54 0.27 9.75
CA LEU A 375 -26.10 -1.07 9.93
C LEU A 375 -25.86 -1.62 11.35
N ALA A 376 -25.36 -0.81 12.29
CA ALA A 376 -24.89 -1.27 13.61
C ALA A 376 -25.94 -2.05 14.38
N ASP A 377 -27.21 -1.60 14.38
CA ASP A 377 -28.29 -2.30 15.10
C ASP A 377 -28.48 -3.72 14.56
N LYS A 378 -28.45 -3.92 13.24
CA LYS A 378 -28.58 -5.24 12.61
C LYS A 378 -27.38 -6.14 12.94
N VAL A 379 -26.17 -5.57 12.91
CA VAL A 379 -24.94 -6.33 13.22
C VAL A 379 -24.94 -6.74 14.69
N VAL A 380 -25.28 -5.84 15.61
CA VAL A 380 -25.36 -6.12 17.06
C VAL A 380 -26.45 -7.15 17.36
N GLU A 381 -27.62 -7.05 16.72
CA GLU A 381 -28.68 -8.05 16.85
C GLU A 381 -28.26 -9.42 16.34
N ALA A 382 -27.59 -9.49 15.18
CA ALA A 382 -27.08 -10.73 14.63
C ALA A 382 -26.04 -11.41 15.56
N VAL A 383 -25.17 -10.62 16.21
CA VAL A 383 -24.23 -11.15 17.20
C VAL A 383 -24.95 -11.60 18.47
N LYS A 384 -25.86 -10.78 19.03
CA LYS A 384 -26.61 -11.13 20.25
C LYS A 384 -27.53 -12.35 20.10
N SER A 385 -28.12 -12.53 18.91
CA SER A 385 -28.95 -13.69 18.60
C SER A 385 -28.13 -14.97 18.30
N GLY A 386 -26.79 -14.84 18.14
CA GLY A 386 -25.92 -15.95 17.73
C GLY A 386 -26.00 -16.27 16.24
N ALA A 387 -26.67 -15.44 15.43
CA ALA A 387 -26.69 -15.59 13.97
C ALA A 387 -25.31 -15.33 13.36
N VAL A 388 -24.53 -14.42 13.96
CA VAL A 388 -23.10 -14.22 13.69
C VAL A 388 -22.31 -14.58 14.93
N LYS A 389 -21.44 -15.58 14.83
CA LYS A 389 -20.58 -16.00 15.94
C LYS A 389 -19.20 -15.37 15.90
N ASN A 390 -18.58 -15.30 14.72
CA ASN A 390 -17.23 -14.78 14.56
C ASN A 390 -17.12 -13.87 13.33
N PHE A 391 -16.24 -12.89 13.43
CA PHE A 391 -15.75 -12.09 12.33
C PHE A 391 -14.31 -12.51 12.01
N PHE A 392 -13.99 -12.58 10.72
CA PHE A 392 -12.64 -12.83 10.24
C PHE A 392 -12.13 -11.62 9.49
N VAL A 393 -11.13 -10.94 10.04
CA VAL A 393 -10.39 -9.91 9.30
C VAL A 393 -9.43 -10.64 8.36
N MET A 394 -9.87 -10.81 7.12
CA MET A 394 -9.07 -11.34 6.02
C MET A 394 -8.77 -10.16 5.09
N ALA A 395 -7.64 -9.49 5.29
CA ALA A 395 -7.31 -8.23 4.63
C ALA A 395 -5.85 -8.20 4.18
N GLY A 396 -5.49 -7.17 3.43
CA GLY A 396 -4.13 -6.89 2.99
C GLY A 396 -3.89 -7.19 1.52
N CYS A 397 -2.71 -7.72 1.20
CA CYS A 397 -2.25 -7.89 -0.18
C CYS A 397 -2.59 -9.26 -0.76
N ASP A 398 -2.58 -9.34 -2.09
CA ASP A 398 -2.51 -10.62 -2.81
C ASP A 398 -1.13 -10.77 -3.49
N GLY A 399 -0.89 -11.87 -4.20
CA GLY A 399 0.38 -12.15 -4.89
C GLY A 399 0.37 -13.46 -5.67
N ARG A 400 1.51 -13.74 -6.32
CA ARG A 400 1.66 -14.82 -7.29
C ARG A 400 1.82 -16.22 -6.69
N MET A 401 2.21 -16.33 -5.42
CA MET A 401 2.51 -17.62 -4.80
C MET A 401 1.28 -18.52 -4.76
N LYS A 402 1.42 -19.77 -5.19
CA LYS A 402 0.33 -20.77 -5.18
C LYS A 402 -0.23 -21.00 -3.78
N SER A 403 0.61 -20.92 -2.74
CA SER A 403 0.18 -21.04 -1.34
C SER A 403 -0.90 -20.03 -0.92
N ARG A 404 -1.10 -18.94 -1.69
CA ARG A 404 -2.19 -17.99 -1.44
C ARG A 404 -3.59 -18.54 -1.76
N SER A 405 -3.70 -19.72 -2.40
CA SER A 405 -4.98 -20.45 -2.49
C SER A 405 -5.56 -20.79 -1.12
N TYR A 406 -4.72 -20.84 -0.07
CA TYR A 406 -5.14 -20.94 1.32
C TYR A 406 -6.27 -19.97 1.68
N TYR A 407 -6.19 -18.68 1.26
CA TYR A 407 -7.21 -17.69 1.58
C TYR A 407 -8.55 -17.96 0.87
N THR A 408 -8.53 -18.49 -0.34
CA THR A 408 -9.74 -18.91 -1.05
C THR A 408 -10.39 -20.09 -0.36
N GLU A 409 -9.60 -21.15 -0.10
CA GLU A 409 -10.07 -22.35 0.58
C GLU A 409 -10.57 -22.07 2.00
N PHE A 410 -9.85 -21.18 2.73
CA PHE A 410 -10.26 -20.74 4.06
C PHE A 410 -11.65 -20.08 4.02
N ALA A 411 -11.88 -19.14 3.09
CA ALA A 411 -13.17 -18.47 2.94
C ALA A 411 -14.31 -19.45 2.56
N GLU A 412 -14.04 -20.44 1.69
CA GLU A 412 -15.01 -21.45 1.29
C GLU A 412 -15.40 -22.39 2.43
N LYS A 413 -14.44 -22.73 3.31
CA LYS A 413 -14.65 -23.65 4.44
C LYS A 413 -15.18 -22.97 5.70
N LEU A 414 -15.17 -21.65 5.79
CA LEU A 414 -15.69 -20.93 6.95
C LEU A 414 -17.14 -21.29 7.26
N PRO A 415 -17.49 -21.53 8.56
CA PRO A 415 -18.87 -21.75 8.99
C PRO A 415 -19.82 -20.66 8.49
N LYS A 416 -21.09 -21.05 8.23
CA LYS A 416 -22.10 -20.15 7.66
C LYS A 416 -22.51 -19.01 8.59
N ASP A 417 -22.21 -19.10 9.87
CA ASP A 417 -22.47 -18.10 10.91
C ASP A 417 -21.25 -17.17 11.15
N THR A 418 -20.43 -16.99 10.12
CA THR A 418 -19.25 -16.10 10.15
C THR A 418 -19.28 -15.05 9.04
N ILE A 419 -18.66 -13.90 9.30
CA ILE A 419 -18.53 -12.78 8.36
C ILE A 419 -17.04 -12.50 8.13
N ILE A 420 -16.67 -12.26 6.87
CA ILE A 420 -15.34 -11.79 6.45
C ILE A 420 -15.36 -10.27 6.36
N LEU A 421 -14.48 -9.60 7.10
CA LEU A 421 -14.17 -8.18 6.97
C LEU A 421 -12.89 -8.04 6.16
N THR A 422 -12.92 -7.29 5.06
CA THR A 422 -11.76 -7.20 4.16
C THR A 422 -11.48 -5.78 3.68
N ALA A 423 -10.20 -5.54 3.36
CA ALA A 423 -9.67 -4.37 2.66
C ALA A 423 -8.39 -4.77 1.92
N GLY A 424 -8.10 -4.12 0.79
CA GLY A 424 -6.91 -4.44 -0.01
C GLY A 424 -7.11 -5.57 -1.01
N CYS A 425 -6.06 -5.93 -1.75
CA CYS A 425 -6.11 -6.93 -2.82
C CYS A 425 -6.47 -8.35 -2.36
N ALA A 426 -6.29 -8.69 -1.08
CA ALA A 426 -6.65 -10.03 -0.56
C ALA A 426 -8.11 -10.39 -0.88
N LYS A 427 -9.00 -9.41 -0.95
CA LYS A 427 -10.42 -9.58 -1.31
C LYS A 427 -10.65 -10.40 -2.58
N TYR A 428 -9.76 -10.29 -3.57
CA TYR A 428 -9.92 -10.99 -4.85
C TYR A 428 -9.81 -12.51 -4.74
N ARG A 429 -9.38 -13.04 -3.58
CA ARG A 429 -9.40 -14.47 -3.29
C ARG A 429 -10.79 -15.00 -2.97
N TYR A 430 -11.74 -14.12 -2.60
CA TYR A 430 -13.06 -14.56 -2.13
C TYR A 430 -14.22 -13.60 -2.47
N ASN A 431 -13.99 -12.39 -2.99
CA ASN A 431 -15.08 -11.44 -3.26
C ASN A 431 -15.98 -11.82 -4.45
N LYS A 432 -15.58 -12.81 -5.25
CA LYS A 432 -16.37 -13.39 -6.34
C LYS A 432 -16.97 -14.77 -5.97
N LEU A 433 -16.71 -15.28 -4.77
CA LEU A 433 -17.32 -16.51 -4.27
C LEU A 433 -18.77 -16.26 -3.84
N ASN A 434 -19.65 -17.21 -4.10
CA ASN A 434 -21.03 -17.15 -3.60
C ASN A 434 -21.09 -17.70 -2.17
N LEU A 435 -20.72 -16.88 -1.19
CA LEU A 435 -20.75 -17.27 0.23
C LEU A 435 -22.11 -17.03 0.90
N GLY A 436 -23.04 -16.33 0.23
CA GLY A 436 -24.39 -16.02 0.75
C GLY A 436 -24.40 -14.83 1.71
N ASP A 437 -25.48 -14.76 2.49
CA ASP A 437 -25.73 -13.70 3.48
C ASP A 437 -26.22 -14.26 4.81
N ILE A 438 -26.22 -13.42 5.84
CA ILE A 438 -26.81 -13.69 7.17
C ILE A 438 -27.83 -12.59 7.44
N GLY A 439 -29.13 -12.91 7.30
CA GLY A 439 -30.19 -11.92 7.53
C GLY A 439 -30.15 -10.71 6.61
N GLY A 440 -29.66 -10.88 5.36
CA GLY A 440 -29.48 -9.83 4.36
C GLY A 440 -28.15 -9.06 4.51
N ILE A 441 -27.25 -9.47 5.40
CA ILE A 441 -25.88 -8.95 5.50
C ILE A 441 -24.95 -9.89 4.69
N PRO A 442 -24.30 -9.44 3.62
CA PRO A 442 -23.34 -10.28 2.88
C PRO A 442 -22.25 -10.83 3.80
N ARG A 443 -21.82 -12.05 3.56
CA ARG A 443 -20.73 -12.68 4.35
C ARG A 443 -19.34 -12.13 4.02
N VAL A 444 -19.19 -11.32 2.98
CA VAL A 444 -17.96 -10.58 2.67
C VAL A 444 -18.27 -9.08 2.70
N LEU A 445 -17.68 -8.37 3.64
CA LEU A 445 -17.80 -6.93 3.80
C LEU A 445 -16.50 -6.26 3.40
N ASP A 446 -16.46 -5.76 2.17
CA ASP A 446 -15.29 -5.08 1.61
C ASP A 446 -15.34 -3.59 1.94
N ALA A 447 -14.41 -3.14 2.79
CA ALA A 447 -14.29 -1.75 3.21
C ALA A 447 -13.65 -0.86 2.14
N GLY A 448 -12.75 -1.40 1.29
CA GLY A 448 -12.07 -0.58 0.29
C GLY A 448 -10.63 -0.98 -0.01
N GLN A 449 -9.79 0.01 -0.27
CA GLN A 449 -8.35 -0.14 -0.53
C GLN A 449 -7.59 -0.61 0.72
N CYS A 450 -6.29 -0.85 0.59
CA CYS A 450 -5.46 -1.29 1.73
C CYS A 450 -5.43 -0.26 2.89
N ASN A 451 -5.49 1.06 2.61
CA ASN A 451 -5.64 2.10 3.63
C ASN A 451 -6.98 2.02 4.40
N ASP A 452 -8.03 1.45 3.79
CA ASP A 452 -9.32 1.24 4.45
C ASP A 452 -9.28 0.11 5.49
N SER A 453 -8.11 -0.50 5.73
CA SER A 453 -7.82 -1.22 6.98
C SER A 453 -8.06 -0.35 8.22
N TYR A 454 -7.98 0.99 8.08
CA TYR A 454 -8.45 1.95 9.08
C TYR A 454 -9.93 1.73 9.43
N SER A 455 -10.80 1.60 8.44
CA SER A 455 -12.21 1.30 8.66
C SER A 455 -12.42 0.02 9.46
N LEU A 456 -11.64 -1.05 9.18
CA LEU A 456 -11.74 -2.31 9.92
C LEU A 456 -11.33 -2.13 11.39
N ALA A 457 -10.27 -1.37 11.66
CA ALA A 457 -9.84 -1.05 13.02
C ALA A 457 -10.90 -0.20 13.77
N VAL A 458 -11.47 0.81 13.11
CA VAL A 458 -12.53 1.66 13.69
C VAL A 458 -13.80 0.85 13.98
N ILE A 459 -14.17 -0.09 13.11
CA ILE A 459 -15.30 -1.01 13.34
C ILE A 459 -15.03 -1.88 14.58
N ALA A 460 -13.84 -2.47 14.69
CA ALA A 460 -13.47 -3.30 15.84
C ALA A 460 -13.49 -2.50 17.15
N LEU A 461 -12.95 -1.28 17.17
CA LEU A 461 -12.97 -0.40 18.34
C LEU A 461 -14.40 0.00 18.71
N LYS A 462 -15.26 0.25 17.74
CA LYS A 462 -16.69 0.56 18.01
C LYS A 462 -17.45 -0.65 18.53
N LEU A 463 -17.20 -1.84 18.03
CA LEU A 463 -17.79 -3.07 18.57
C LEU A 463 -17.33 -3.30 20.01
N LYS A 464 -16.04 -3.08 20.31
CA LYS A 464 -15.52 -3.14 21.68
C LYS A 464 -16.29 -2.21 22.62
N GLU A 465 -16.53 -0.95 22.22
CA GLU A 465 -17.32 0.03 22.98
C GLU A 465 -18.76 -0.45 23.20
N VAL A 466 -19.45 -0.87 22.13
CA VAL A 466 -20.86 -1.30 22.17
C VAL A 466 -21.07 -2.53 23.05
N PHE A 467 -20.11 -3.46 23.07
CA PHE A 467 -20.15 -4.64 23.94
C PHE A 467 -19.59 -4.39 25.35
N GLY A 468 -19.12 -3.18 25.66
CA GLY A 468 -18.61 -2.81 26.98
C GLY A 468 -17.30 -3.56 27.35
N LEU A 469 -16.49 -3.91 26.36
CA LEU A 469 -15.24 -4.63 26.56
C LEU A 469 -14.09 -3.66 26.82
N ASP A 470 -13.16 -4.06 27.69
CA ASP A 470 -11.93 -3.31 28.01
C ASP A 470 -10.78 -3.59 27.03
N ASP A 471 -10.79 -4.75 26.37
CA ASP A 471 -9.76 -5.21 25.44
C ASP A 471 -10.37 -5.61 24.08
N VAL A 472 -9.78 -5.13 22.98
CA VAL A 472 -10.20 -5.46 21.61
C VAL A 472 -10.05 -6.96 21.31
N ASN A 473 -9.10 -7.62 21.95
CA ASN A 473 -8.83 -9.04 21.79
C ASN A 473 -9.91 -9.95 22.42
N LYS A 474 -10.87 -9.38 23.17
CA LYS A 474 -12.04 -10.11 23.70
C LYS A 474 -13.23 -10.14 22.71
N LEU A 475 -13.14 -9.41 21.62
CA LEU A 475 -14.13 -9.49 20.53
C LEU A 475 -14.04 -10.84 19.82
N PRO A 476 -15.15 -11.36 19.28
CA PRO A 476 -15.15 -12.54 18.42
C PRO A 476 -14.60 -12.21 17.03
N ILE A 477 -13.37 -11.69 16.99
CA ILE A 477 -12.67 -11.29 15.75
C ILE A 477 -11.36 -12.04 15.67
N ALA A 478 -11.18 -12.79 14.59
CA ALA A 478 -9.92 -13.46 14.23
C ALA A 478 -9.21 -12.69 13.10
N TYR A 479 -7.89 -12.63 13.17
CA TYR A 479 -7.07 -11.88 12.22
C TYR A 479 -6.23 -12.84 11.38
N ASN A 480 -6.60 -13.02 10.12
CA ASN A 480 -5.92 -13.86 9.13
C ASN A 480 -5.46 -12.99 7.96
N ILE A 481 -4.29 -12.37 8.12
CA ILE A 481 -3.82 -11.27 7.29
C ILE A 481 -2.87 -11.77 6.19
N ALA A 482 -3.13 -11.33 4.96
CA ALA A 482 -2.24 -11.53 3.82
C ALA A 482 -1.35 -10.30 3.61
N TRP A 483 -0.03 -10.46 3.55
CA TRP A 483 0.87 -9.35 3.30
C TRP A 483 1.72 -9.56 2.04
N TYR A 484 2.19 -8.49 1.44
CA TYR A 484 3.10 -8.53 0.30
C TYR A 484 4.13 -7.39 0.34
N GLU A 485 3.71 -6.15 0.55
CA GLU A 485 4.56 -4.97 0.44
C GLU A 485 4.40 -4.01 1.63
N GLN A 486 5.02 -2.84 1.55
CA GLN A 486 5.29 -1.95 2.68
C GLN A 486 4.03 -1.30 3.27
N LYS A 487 2.96 -1.14 2.48
CA LYS A 487 1.69 -0.66 3.04
C LYS A 487 1.09 -1.70 4.00
N ALA A 488 1.28 -3.00 3.76
CA ALA A 488 0.89 -4.01 4.73
C ALA A 488 1.78 -3.99 5.98
N VAL A 489 3.05 -3.58 5.85
CA VAL A 489 3.93 -3.43 7.04
C VAL A 489 3.41 -2.33 7.95
N ILE A 490 3.09 -1.14 7.43
CA ILE A 490 2.57 -0.06 8.28
C ILE A 490 1.21 -0.41 8.89
N VAL A 491 0.33 -1.12 8.18
CA VAL A 491 -0.93 -1.62 8.74
C VAL A 491 -0.68 -2.60 9.88
N LEU A 492 0.26 -3.53 9.73
CA LEU A 492 0.63 -4.45 10.81
C LEU A 492 1.14 -3.67 12.04
N LEU A 493 2.08 -2.73 11.85
CA LEU A 493 2.60 -1.92 12.96
C LEU A 493 1.50 -1.12 13.66
N ALA A 494 0.53 -0.60 12.89
CA ALA A 494 -0.63 0.09 13.44
C ALA A 494 -1.50 -0.85 14.30
N LEU A 495 -1.74 -2.08 13.86
CA LEU A 495 -2.47 -3.08 14.65
C LEU A 495 -1.73 -3.44 15.95
N LEU A 496 -0.39 -3.60 15.90
CA LEU A 496 0.41 -3.85 17.08
C LEU A 496 0.35 -2.67 18.07
N TYR A 497 0.43 -1.44 17.58
CA TYR A 497 0.25 -0.24 18.41
C TYR A 497 -1.14 -0.19 19.08
N LEU A 498 -2.20 -0.56 18.37
CA LEU A 498 -3.56 -0.64 18.89
C LEU A 498 -3.77 -1.80 19.87
N GLY A 499 -2.75 -2.62 20.10
CA GLY A 499 -2.78 -3.75 21.03
C GLY A 499 -3.45 -5.01 20.49
N VAL A 500 -3.67 -5.10 19.18
CA VAL A 500 -4.21 -6.30 18.53
C VAL A 500 -3.20 -7.44 18.63
N LYS A 501 -3.67 -8.63 18.98
CA LYS A 501 -2.88 -9.84 19.19
C LYS A 501 -3.42 -11.01 18.37
N ASN A 502 -2.64 -12.11 18.36
CA ASN A 502 -3.01 -13.37 17.74
C ASN A 502 -3.31 -13.23 16.24
N ILE A 503 -2.45 -12.46 15.53
CA ILE A 503 -2.55 -12.26 14.08
C ILE A 503 -1.83 -13.41 13.38
N HIS A 504 -2.55 -14.16 12.54
CA HIS A 504 -1.93 -15.05 11.55
C HIS A 504 -1.54 -14.23 10.32
N LEU A 505 -0.25 -14.27 9.99
CA LEU A 505 0.35 -13.47 8.92
C LEU A 505 0.91 -14.38 7.83
N GLY A 506 0.37 -14.28 6.64
CA GLY A 506 0.75 -15.17 5.55
C GLY A 506 0.97 -14.50 4.19
N PRO A 507 1.40 -15.29 3.19
CA PRO A 507 1.66 -16.75 3.24
C PRO A 507 2.97 -17.16 3.92
N THR A 508 3.86 -16.22 4.24
CA THR A 508 5.09 -16.43 5.00
C THR A 508 5.30 -15.27 5.96
N LEU A 509 6.03 -15.45 7.03
CA LEU A 509 6.51 -14.34 7.83
C LEU A 509 7.51 -13.48 7.02
N PRO A 510 7.67 -12.18 7.37
CA PRO A 510 8.59 -11.30 6.67
C PRO A 510 10.05 -11.77 6.74
N GLY A 511 10.72 -11.84 5.58
CA GLY A 511 12.12 -12.25 5.47
C GLY A 511 13.13 -11.26 6.08
N PHE A 512 12.68 -10.05 6.43
CA PHE A 512 13.50 -9.04 7.11
C PHE A 512 13.49 -9.16 8.64
N LEU A 513 12.70 -10.08 9.20
CA LEU A 513 12.70 -10.33 10.64
C LEU A 513 13.91 -11.21 11.02
N SER A 514 14.76 -10.72 11.93
CA SER A 514 15.74 -11.57 12.58
C SER A 514 15.06 -12.58 13.50
N PRO A 515 15.72 -13.69 13.85
CA PRO A 515 15.15 -14.67 14.78
C PRO A 515 14.72 -14.06 16.13
N ASN A 516 15.49 -13.13 16.67
CA ASN A 516 15.16 -12.48 17.95
C ASN A 516 13.98 -11.53 17.82
N VAL A 517 13.91 -10.73 16.74
CA VAL A 517 12.76 -9.83 16.48
C VAL A 517 11.50 -10.65 16.21
N ALA A 518 11.59 -11.73 15.43
CA ALA A 518 10.45 -12.63 15.21
C ALA A 518 9.96 -13.24 16.54
N LYS A 519 10.88 -13.68 17.42
CA LYS A 519 10.54 -14.20 18.74
C LYS A 519 9.78 -13.18 19.59
N VAL A 520 10.20 -11.91 19.59
CA VAL A 520 9.49 -10.83 20.31
C VAL A 520 8.06 -10.66 19.77
N LEU A 521 7.88 -10.69 18.46
CA LEU A 521 6.55 -10.59 17.84
C LEU A 521 5.64 -11.76 18.23
N VAL A 522 6.17 -12.99 18.26
CA VAL A 522 5.44 -14.18 18.70
C VAL A 522 5.08 -14.09 20.18
N GLU A 523 6.05 -13.81 21.06
CA GLU A 523 5.85 -13.84 22.52
C GLU A 523 4.98 -12.69 23.03
N LYS A 524 5.15 -11.48 22.49
CA LYS A 524 4.42 -10.29 22.99
C LYS A 524 3.07 -10.09 22.31
N PHE A 525 2.94 -10.46 21.03
CA PHE A 525 1.76 -10.15 20.22
C PHE A 525 1.04 -11.38 19.68
N GLY A 526 1.58 -12.59 19.87
CA GLY A 526 0.98 -13.82 19.35
C GLY A 526 0.98 -13.89 17.82
N ILE A 527 1.95 -13.26 17.15
CA ILE A 527 2.06 -13.36 15.68
C ILE A 527 2.41 -14.79 15.30
N ALA A 528 1.64 -15.36 14.40
CA ALA A 528 1.86 -16.72 13.86
C ALA A 528 1.86 -16.70 12.33
N GLY A 529 2.47 -17.71 11.71
CA GLY A 529 2.28 -18.02 10.29
C GLY A 529 0.95 -18.71 10.06
N ILE A 530 0.51 -18.77 8.79
CA ILE A 530 -0.63 -19.61 8.40
C ILE A 530 -0.21 -21.09 8.39
N GLY A 531 -1.14 -21.97 8.74
CA GLY A 531 -0.98 -23.42 8.73
C GLY A 531 -1.86 -24.12 7.70
N GLU A 532 -2.42 -25.27 8.07
CA GLU A 532 -3.44 -25.94 7.29
C GLU A 532 -4.82 -25.32 7.56
N VAL A 533 -5.63 -25.16 6.51
CA VAL A 533 -6.89 -24.41 6.56
C VAL A 533 -7.82 -24.92 7.66
N ASP A 534 -8.04 -26.23 7.74
CA ASP A 534 -8.98 -26.82 8.71
C ASP A 534 -8.49 -26.61 10.15
N SER A 535 -7.18 -26.78 10.39
CA SER A 535 -6.56 -26.57 11.70
C SER A 535 -6.61 -25.10 12.12
N ASP A 536 -6.38 -24.19 11.18
CA ASP A 536 -6.45 -22.75 11.48
C ASP A 536 -7.88 -22.29 11.77
N ILE A 537 -8.88 -22.82 11.05
CA ILE A 537 -10.30 -22.55 11.34
C ILE A 537 -10.66 -23.05 12.74
N GLU A 538 -10.29 -24.29 13.11
CA GLU A 538 -10.53 -24.83 14.45
C GLU A 538 -9.88 -23.96 15.54
N LEU A 539 -8.64 -23.52 15.32
CA LEU A 539 -7.91 -22.67 16.26
C LEU A 539 -8.61 -21.30 16.44
N PHE A 540 -9.05 -20.66 15.36
CA PHE A 540 -9.73 -19.38 15.44
C PHE A 540 -11.14 -19.44 16.02
N MET A 541 -11.80 -20.60 15.94
CA MET A 541 -13.15 -20.83 16.45
C MET A 541 -13.18 -21.35 17.90
N SER A 542 -12.01 -21.77 18.45
CA SER A 542 -11.89 -22.23 19.85
C SER A 542 -11.79 -21.05 20.81
#